data_e0bf48ecb10cfcd5119c0ac920dcbd74
#
_entry.id   e0bf48ecb10cfcd5119c0ac920dcbd74
#
_cell.length_a   1.000
_cell.length_b   1.000
_cell.length_c   1.000
_cell.angle_alpha   90.00
_cell.angle_beta   90.00
_cell.angle_gamma   90.00
#
_symmetry.space_group_name_H-M   'P 1'
#
loop_
_entity.id
_entity.type
_entity.pdbx_description
1 polymer ?
#
loop_
_entity_poly.entity_id
_entity_poly.type
_entity_poly.pdbx_seq_one_letter_code
_entity_poly.pdbx_strand_id
1 'polypeptide(L)'
;MKKEFMKKIYKSITLVATILSLSSCGNDWLDRKPADGIPSEDAITNYNDALTARTGMYDGIQGNSNSTSYYGARMFYYGDVRAEDMQARTQGMRSSSCYEMRYTVDDAPNMWNIPYNVVRRANRLIQAINEKKVTDATEAQIGKIYSEALVVRALVHFDLVRIYGMPYTADNGASLGVPVILKPLERNDLPSRNTVAEVYTQVIRDLTDAINSGYLAKDKTQGYINEWAAKALLTRVYLTKGDNENALKVAEDIITNSPYKLWTNEEYVAAWSKISGVHSNEMLFEIAITGSTDWTDREGIAYLYNEDGYADVIATKKFLDLLNEDPKDVRLGVFLAPTTKDFQKLYGTNTVFLNKYPADGLSDLRYNNVPLLRLSEVYLNAAEAAAKLGNQNDKAVKYLDAIVKRANPANTVQGTIVTVDRVLLERRKELIGEGHRFFDAMRNNETIVRYTSKEDQGWQQALKEEVRSFNRDFYKTLLPIPQNEIDANPAMKDQQNIGY
;
A
#
# COMPACT_ATOMS: atom_id res chain seq x y z
N MET A 1 -62.50 26.22 -57.52
CA MET A 1 -62.81 25.85 -56.12
C MET A 1 -62.25 24.47 -55.71
N LYS A 2 -62.52 23.39 -56.42
CA LYS A 2 -62.03 22.04 -56.00
C LYS A 2 -60.47 21.88 -55.91
N LYS A 3 -59.72 22.53 -56.84
CA LYS A 3 -58.25 22.43 -56.83
C LYS A 3 -57.54 23.19 -55.67
N GLU A 4 -58.12 24.29 -55.22
CA GLU A 4 -57.55 25.02 -54.07
C GLU A 4 -57.90 24.38 -52.73
N PHE A 5 -59.09 23.77 -52.64
CA PHE A 5 -59.48 23.03 -51.43
C PHE A 5 -58.62 21.79 -51.23
N MET A 6 -58.33 21.05 -52.30
CA MET A 6 -57.39 19.91 -52.26
C MET A 6 -55.94 20.33 -51.87
N LYS A 7 -55.43 21.46 -52.38
CA LYS A 7 -54.10 21.97 -51.98
C LYS A 7 -54.06 22.37 -50.50
N LYS A 8 -55.11 22.87 -49.89
CA LYS A 8 -55.14 23.17 -48.47
C LYS A 8 -55.18 21.91 -47.63
N ILE A 9 -55.95 20.88 -48.05
CA ILE A 9 -55.94 19.58 -47.36
C ILE A 9 -54.59 18.89 -47.41
N TYR A 10 -53.92 18.88 -48.57
CA TYR A 10 -52.53 18.30 -48.63
C TYR A 10 -51.51 19.06 -47.79
N LYS A 11 -51.61 20.40 -47.75
CA LYS A 11 -50.74 21.19 -46.86
C LYS A 11 -50.98 20.91 -45.37
N SER A 12 -52.24 20.73 -44.98
CA SER A 12 -52.61 20.42 -43.61
C SER A 12 -52.18 18.98 -43.21
N ILE A 13 -52.36 18.01 -44.12
CA ILE A 13 -51.88 16.62 -43.89
C ILE A 13 -50.37 16.54 -43.80
N THR A 14 -49.65 17.28 -44.66
CA THR A 14 -48.18 17.32 -44.61
C THR A 14 -47.69 17.99 -43.34
N LEU A 15 -48.33 19.05 -42.86
CA LEU A 15 -47.97 19.72 -41.62
C LEU A 15 -48.23 18.85 -40.40
N VAL A 16 -49.33 18.10 -40.35
CA VAL A 16 -49.65 17.15 -39.28
C VAL A 16 -48.71 15.95 -39.30
N ALA A 17 -48.34 15.44 -40.48
CA ALA A 17 -47.35 14.36 -40.60
C ALA A 17 -45.96 14.78 -40.15
N THR A 18 -45.55 16.05 -40.41
CA THR A 18 -44.25 16.59 -39.98
C THR A 18 -44.22 16.84 -38.46
N ILE A 19 -45.34 17.20 -37.83
CA ILE A 19 -45.44 17.39 -36.37
C ILE A 19 -45.43 16.04 -35.66
N LEU A 20 -46.04 15.01 -36.22
CA LEU A 20 -46.04 13.64 -35.66
C LEU A 20 -44.67 12.94 -35.77
N SER A 21 -43.83 13.31 -36.75
CA SER A 21 -42.48 12.79 -36.88
C SER A 21 -41.48 13.47 -35.94
N LEU A 22 -41.79 14.63 -35.35
CA LEU A 22 -40.95 15.33 -34.38
C LEU A 22 -41.22 14.92 -32.92
N SER A 23 -42.32 14.22 -32.66
CA SER A 23 -42.64 13.74 -31.30
C SER A 23 -42.19 12.30 -31.03
N SER A 24 -41.52 11.64 -31.99
CA SER A 24 -41.03 10.26 -31.87
C SER A 24 -39.60 10.13 -31.42
N CYS A 25 -38.92 11.20 -31.01
CA CYS A 25 -37.62 11.11 -30.32
C CYS A 25 -37.87 11.18 -28.81
N GLY A 26 -38.35 10.11 -28.24
CA GLY A 26 -38.17 9.85 -26.81
C GLY A 26 -36.68 9.67 -26.55
N ASN A 27 -36.15 10.32 -25.51
CA ASN A 27 -34.75 10.22 -25.10
C ASN A 27 -34.35 8.78 -24.69
N ASP A 28 -35.31 7.86 -24.57
CA ASP A 28 -35.12 6.49 -24.08
C ASP A 28 -34.23 5.59 -24.97
N TRP A 29 -34.04 5.92 -26.26
CA TRP A 29 -33.21 5.12 -27.13
C TRP A 29 -31.69 5.44 -26.98
N LEU A 30 -31.37 6.59 -26.38
CA LEU A 30 -29.98 6.98 -26.04
C LEU A 30 -29.53 6.41 -24.68
N ASP A 31 -30.49 6.08 -23.81
CA ASP A 31 -30.28 5.43 -22.52
C ASP A 31 -30.29 3.90 -22.64
N ARG A 32 -29.59 3.35 -23.61
CA ARG A 32 -29.40 1.90 -23.67
C ARG A 32 -28.47 1.48 -22.55
N LYS A 33 -29.07 0.86 -21.53
CA LYS A 33 -28.31 0.09 -20.54
C LYS A 33 -27.51 -0.98 -21.30
N PRO A 34 -26.22 -1.25 -20.92
CA PRO A 34 -25.45 -2.30 -21.55
C PRO A 34 -26.23 -3.62 -21.53
N ALA A 35 -26.35 -4.30 -22.68
CA ALA A 35 -27.11 -5.55 -22.78
C ALA A 35 -26.47 -6.67 -21.92
N ASP A 36 -25.17 -6.56 -21.62
CA ASP A 36 -24.34 -7.56 -20.96
C ASP A 36 -23.76 -7.09 -19.62
N GLY A 37 -24.35 -6.07 -18.96
CA GLY A 37 -23.86 -5.56 -17.68
C GLY A 37 -24.90 -4.78 -16.88
N ILE A 38 -24.77 -4.84 -15.57
CA ILE A 38 -25.54 -3.99 -14.66
C ILE A 38 -24.91 -2.59 -14.69
N PRO A 39 -25.69 -1.51 -14.92
CA PRO A 39 -25.19 -0.14 -14.79
C PRO A 39 -24.49 0.04 -13.42
N SER A 40 -23.39 0.73 -13.42
CA SER A 40 -22.57 0.89 -12.21
C SER A 40 -23.33 1.54 -11.04
N GLU A 41 -24.33 2.35 -11.33
CA GLU A 41 -25.22 3.00 -10.36
C GLU A 41 -26.24 2.04 -9.73
N ASP A 42 -26.55 0.94 -10.41
CA ASP A 42 -27.50 -0.09 -9.98
C ASP A 42 -26.76 -1.34 -9.41
N ALA A 43 -25.45 -1.32 -9.34
CA ALA A 43 -24.65 -2.50 -8.97
C ALA A 43 -24.68 -2.83 -7.47
N ILE A 44 -25.09 -1.88 -6.61
CA ILE A 44 -25.14 -2.06 -5.15
C ILE A 44 -26.50 -1.59 -4.67
N THR A 45 -27.44 -2.53 -4.49
CA THR A 45 -28.83 -2.25 -4.15
C THR A 45 -29.33 -2.96 -2.91
N ASN A 46 -28.59 -3.95 -2.43
CA ASN A 46 -28.91 -4.74 -1.25
C ASN A 46 -27.65 -5.10 -0.47
N TYR A 47 -27.80 -5.72 0.70
CA TYR A 47 -26.68 -6.06 1.58
C TYR A 47 -25.70 -7.06 0.94
N ASN A 48 -26.19 -8.03 0.18
CA ASN A 48 -25.31 -9.00 -0.50
C ASN A 48 -24.47 -8.36 -1.59
N ASP A 49 -25.03 -7.40 -2.34
CA ASP A 49 -24.27 -6.59 -3.29
C ASP A 49 -23.18 -5.78 -2.59
N ALA A 50 -23.50 -5.19 -1.42
CA ALA A 50 -22.53 -4.44 -0.62
C ALA A 50 -21.40 -5.33 -0.10
N LEU A 51 -21.68 -6.57 0.32
CA LEU A 51 -20.66 -7.56 0.71
C LEU A 51 -19.77 -7.96 -0.47
N THR A 52 -20.36 -8.16 -1.64
CA THR A 52 -19.62 -8.48 -2.88
C THR A 52 -18.71 -7.31 -3.28
N ALA A 53 -19.23 -6.07 -3.24
CA ALA A 53 -18.45 -4.87 -3.53
C ALA A 53 -17.32 -4.65 -2.50
N ARG A 54 -17.57 -4.95 -1.21
CA ARG A 54 -16.57 -4.96 -0.15
C ARG A 54 -15.44 -5.95 -0.46
N THR A 55 -15.77 -7.19 -0.81
CA THR A 55 -14.78 -8.21 -1.21
C THR A 55 -13.97 -7.73 -2.41
N GLY A 56 -14.63 -7.20 -3.44
CA GLY A 56 -13.97 -6.64 -4.61
C GLY A 56 -13.06 -5.44 -4.30
N MET A 57 -13.32 -4.69 -3.23
CA MET A 57 -12.45 -3.62 -2.78
C MET A 57 -11.13 -4.18 -2.18
N TYR A 58 -11.22 -5.21 -1.34
CA TYR A 58 -10.05 -5.90 -0.78
C TYR A 58 -9.23 -6.63 -1.85
N ASP A 59 -9.90 -7.30 -2.79
CA ASP A 59 -9.26 -7.90 -3.97
C ASP A 59 -8.45 -6.85 -4.77
N GLY A 60 -8.99 -5.64 -4.91
CA GLY A 60 -8.27 -4.54 -5.54
C GLY A 60 -6.99 -4.12 -4.83
N ILE A 61 -6.92 -4.20 -3.48
CA ILE A 61 -5.70 -3.92 -2.72
C ILE A 61 -4.63 -4.99 -3.00
N GLN A 62 -5.02 -6.24 -3.11
CA GLN A 62 -4.11 -7.32 -3.50
C GLN A 62 -3.49 -7.03 -4.88
N GLY A 63 -4.28 -6.51 -5.81
CA GLY A 63 -3.89 -6.26 -7.19
C GLY A 63 -4.46 -7.33 -8.11
N ASN A 64 -4.23 -7.18 -9.41
CA ASN A 64 -4.68 -8.20 -10.35
C ASN A 64 -3.67 -9.33 -10.52
N SER A 65 -4.15 -10.48 -10.94
CA SER A 65 -3.40 -11.72 -11.08
C SER A 65 -2.31 -11.69 -12.15
N ASN A 66 -2.23 -10.66 -12.98
CA ASN A 66 -1.29 -10.62 -14.10
C ASN A 66 -0.02 -9.84 -13.81
N SER A 67 0.18 -9.39 -12.57
CA SER A 67 1.35 -8.59 -12.26
C SER A 67 1.59 -8.48 -10.76
N THR A 68 2.83 -8.18 -10.43
CA THR A 68 3.28 -7.75 -9.11
C THR A 68 2.61 -6.45 -8.65
N SER A 69 1.45 -6.10 -9.20
CA SER A 69 0.79 -4.82 -8.97
C SER A 69 0.32 -4.68 -7.53
N TYR A 70 0.52 -3.52 -6.97
CA TYR A 70 0.13 -3.04 -5.66
C TYR A 70 0.61 -3.97 -4.51
N TYR A 71 -0.25 -4.31 -3.52
CA TYR A 71 0.17 -5.08 -2.35
C TYR A 71 0.40 -6.57 -2.61
N GLY A 72 0.04 -7.10 -3.77
CA GLY A 72 0.45 -8.47 -4.12
C GLY A 72 1.97 -8.67 -4.05
N ALA A 73 2.76 -7.65 -4.44
CA ALA A 73 4.22 -7.65 -4.26
C ALA A 73 4.86 -6.27 -4.46
N ARG A 74 4.37 -5.44 -5.42
CA ARG A 74 5.10 -4.25 -5.90
C ARG A 74 5.35 -3.22 -4.81
N MET A 75 4.40 -3.01 -3.92
CA MET A 75 4.54 -2.04 -2.84
C MET A 75 5.70 -2.40 -1.90
N PHE A 76 5.94 -3.70 -1.70
CA PHE A 76 7.03 -4.21 -0.88
C PHE A 76 8.37 -4.02 -1.55
N TYR A 77 8.61 -4.62 -2.70
CA TYR A 77 9.92 -4.49 -3.33
C TYR A 77 10.21 -3.04 -3.76
N TYR A 78 9.19 -2.25 -4.11
CA TYR A 78 9.37 -0.82 -4.38
C TYR A 78 9.91 -0.07 -3.15
N GLY A 79 9.44 -0.41 -1.95
CA GLY A 79 9.92 0.16 -0.70
C GLY A 79 11.26 -0.41 -0.21
N ASP A 80 11.63 -1.61 -0.63
CA ASP A 80 12.84 -2.30 -0.16
C ASP A 80 14.02 -2.14 -1.12
N VAL A 81 13.88 -2.49 -2.41
CA VAL A 81 15.03 -2.55 -3.33
C VAL A 81 15.55 -1.17 -3.76
N ARG A 82 14.80 -0.12 -3.55
CA ARG A 82 15.28 1.25 -3.77
C ARG A 82 16.16 1.77 -2.64
N ALA A 83 16.20 1.06 -1.52
CA ALA A 83 17.07 1.32 -0.38
C ALA A 83 18.36 0.49 -0.45
N GLU A 84 19.08 0.37 0.68
CA GLU A 84 20.38 -0.26 0.76
C GLU A 84 20.37 -1.68 1.31
N ASP A 85 19.25 -2.14 1.90
CA ASP A 85 19.19 -3.40 2.65
C ASP A 85 18.83 -4.61 1.79
N MET A 86 18.03 -4.38 0.72
CA MET A 86 17.67 -5.40 -0.26
C MET A 86 17.97 -4.93 -1.68
N GLN A 87 18.07 -5.88 -2.60
CA GLN A 87 18.39 -5.61 -3.98
C GLN A 87 17.66 -6.55 -4.94
N ALA A 88 17.54 -6.14 -6.20
CA ALA A 88 17.19 -7.05 -7.27
C ALA A 88 18.36 -8.00 -7.53
N ARG A 89 18.07 -9.27 -7.78
CA ARG A 89 19.06 -10.26 -8.23
C ARG A 89 19.55 -9.91 -9.64
N THR A 90 20.80 -10.26 -9.97
CA THR A 90 21.45 -9.97 -11.28
C THR A 90 20.65 -10.42 -12.49
N GLN A 91 19.80 -11.42 -12.34
CA GLN A 91 18.88 -11.88 -13.38
C GLN A 91 17.42 -11.60 -13.00
N GLY A 92 17.19 -10.80 -11.96
CA GLY A 92 15.87 -10.38 -11.52
C GLY A 92 15.23 -9.46 -12.56
N MET A 93 14.04 -9.82 -13.01
CA MET A 93 13.35 -9.09 -14.09
C MET A 93 12.34 -8.09 -13.55
N ARG A 94 11.66 -8.44 -12.46
CA ARG A 94 10.49 -7.71 -11.96
C ARG A 94 10.85 -6.49 -11.12
N SER A 95 11.88 -6.62 -10.30
CA SER A 95 12.33 -5.58 -9.37
C SER A 95 13.48 -4.72 -9.92
N SER A 96 14.11 -5.12 -11.04
CA SER A 96 15.31 -4.47 -11.59
C SER A 96 15.11 -3.00 -11.92
N SER A 97 13.99 -2.62 -12.56
CA SER A 97 13.73 -1.22 -12.91
C SER A 97 13.59 -0.33 -11.67
N CYS A 98 13.01 -0.86 -10.58
CA CYS A 98 12.94 -0.17 -9.29
C CYS A 98 14.31 -0.07 -8.63
N TYR A 99 15.07 -1.18 -8.60
CA TYR A 99 16.41 -1.21 -8.02
C TYR A 99 17.38 -0.24 -8.72
N GLU A 100 17.40 -0.26 -10.04
CA GLU A 100 18.27 0.60 -10.84
C GLU A 100 17.70 2.01 -11.04
N MET A 101 16.47 2.26 -10.58
CA MET A 101 15.74 3.52 -10.76
C MET A 101 15.72 3.96 -12.24
N ARG A 102 15.48 3.01 -13.17
CA ARG A 102 15.52 3.18 -14.63
C ARG A 102 14.18 3.53 -15.24
N TYR A 103 13.28 4.09 -14.51
CA TYR A 103 11.95 4.42 -15.03
C TYR A 103 11.89 5.78 -15.71
N THR A 104 10.99 5.88 -16.67
CA THR A 104 10.63 7.08 -17.44
C THR A 104 9.13 7.29 -17.40
N VAL A 105 8.62 8.34 -18.01
CA VAL A 105 7.17 8.62 -18.09
C VAL A 105 6.37 7.50 -18.79
N ASP A 106 6.99 6.80 -19.74
CA ASP A 106 6.37 5.73 -20.53
C ASP A 106 6.63 4.32 -19.93
N ASP A 107 7.68 4.19 -19.12
CA ASP A 107 8.10 2.91 -18.53
C ASP A 107 8.41 3.09 -17.05
N ALA A 108 7.37 3.23 -16.25
CA ALA A 108 7.43 3.27 -14.80
C ALA A 108 6.59 2.13 -14.19
N PRO A 109 6.92 1.68 -12.97
CA PRO A 109 6.06 0.75 -12.25
C PRO A 109 4.62 1.26 -12.22
N ASN A 110 3.67 0.43 -12.65
CA ASN A 110 2.25 0.84 -12.64
C ASN A 110 1.71 0.87 -11.21
N MET A 111 1.97 1.99 -10.52
CA MET A 111 1.50 2.27 -9.16
C MET A 111 0.43 3.39 -9.16
N TRP A 112 -0.17 3.70 -10.32
CA TRP A 112 -1.21 4.72 -10.47
C TRP A 112 -2.59 4.10 -10.71
N ASN A 113 -2.74 3.39 -11.81
CA ASN A 113 -4.06 2.89 -12.26
C ASN A 113 -4.69 1.90 -11.29
N ILE A 114 -3.91 0.94 -10.77
CA ILE A 114 -4.44 -0.07 -9.86
C ILE A 114 -4.89 0.55 -8.53
N PRO A 115 -4.07 1.37 -7.84
CA PRO A 115 -4.51 2.08 -6.64
C PRO A 115 -5.76 2.96 -6.88
N TYR A 116 -5.81 3.77 -7.93
CA TYR A 116 -7.00 4.57 -8.22
C TYR A 116 -8.25 3.72 -8.55
N ASN A 117 -8.08 2.53 -9.13
CA ASN A 117 -9.20 1.61 -9.27
C ASN A 117 -9.76 1.15 -7.92
N VAL A 118 -8.88 0.95 -6.91
CA VAL A 118 -9.31 0.65 -5.53
C VAL A 118 -10.07 1.84 -4.94
N VAL A 119 -9.59 3.07 -5.12
CA VAL A 119 -10.30 4.29 -4.70
C VAL A 119 -11.69 4.35 -5.34
N ARG A 120 -11.79 4.03 -6.64
CA ARG A 120 -13.08 3.98 -7.35
C ARG A 120 -14.02 2.96 -6.73
N ARG A 121 -13.54 1.74 -6.41
CA ARG A 121 -14.32 0.69 -5.75
C ARG A 121 -14.82 1.15 -4.37
N ALA A 122 -13.95 1.73 -3.55
CA ALA A 122 -14.30 2.28 -2.24
C ALA A 122 -15.34 3.41 -2.36
N ASN A 123 -15.15 4.36 -3.28
CA ASN A 123 -16.06 5.47 -3.48
C ASN A 123 -17.46 5.04 -3.95
N ARG A 124 -17.56 4.00 -4.80
CA ARG A 124 -18.87 3.45 -5.20
C ARG A 124 -19.61 2.85 -4.02
N LEU A 125 -18.91 2.14 -3.17
CA LEU A 125 -19.48 1.55 -1.95
C LEU A 125 -19.96 2.65 -0.98
N ILE A 126 -19.12 3.66 -0.74
CA ILE A 126 -19.42 4.83 0.08
C ILE A 126 -20.63 5.57 -0.47
N GLN A 127 -20.69 5.80 -1.80
CA GLN A 127 -21.79 6.48 -2.46
C GLN A 127 -23.11 5.71 -2.29
N ALA A 128 -23.13 4.41 -2.59
CA ALA A 128 -24.34 3.59 -2.48
C ALA A 128 -24.93 3.60 -1.05
N ILE A 129 -24.03 3.58 -0.05
CA ILE A 129 -24.44 3.66 1.35
C ILE A 129 -25.00 5.05 1.68
N ASN A 130 -24.34 6.13 1.28
CA ASN A 130 -24.79 7.51 1.52
C ASN A 130 -26.12 7.82 0.84
N GLU A 131 -26.36 7.26 -0.35
CA GLU A 131 -27.61 7.36 -1.10
C GLU A 131 -28.71 6.41 -0.57
N LYS A 132 -28.42 5.66 0.51
CA LYS A 132 -29.35 4.71 1.16
C LYS A 132 -29.91 3.66 0.18
N LYS A 133 -29.11 3.23 -0.79
CA LYS A 133 -29.53 2.19 -1.75
C LYS A 133 -29.65 0.81 -1.11
N VAL A 134 -28.89 0.52 -0.04
CA VAL A 134 -28.92 -0.74 0.69
C VAL A 134 -29.93 -0.63 1.83
N THR A 135 -31.10 -1.23 1.66
CA THR A 135 -32.23 -1.07 2.58
C THR A 135 -32.51 -2.28 3.46
N ASP A 136 -31.89 -3.41 3.16
CA ASP A 136 -32.09 -4.73 3.82
C ASP A 136 -31.02 -5.09 4.85
N ALA A 137 -30.19 -4.12 5.25
CA ALA A 137 -29.13 -4.30 6.23
C ALA A 137 -29.35 -3.44 7.47
N THR A 138 -28.80 -3.88 8.61
CA THR A 138 -28.78 -3.10 9.85
C THR A 138 -27.78 -1.94 9.75
N GLU A 139 -27.96 -0.90 10.57
CA GLU A 139 -27.03 0.22 10.66
C GLU A 139 -25.60 -0.24 10.99
N ALA A 140 -25.43 -1.19 11.90
CA ALA A 140 -24.13 -1.75 12.26
C ALA A 140 -23.45 -2.47 11.07
N GLN A 141 -24.20 -3.23 10.27
CA GLN A 141 -23.66 -3.90 9.09
C GLN A 141 -23.18 -2.90 8.04
N ILE A 142 -23.99 -1.89 7.75
CA ILE A 142 -23.66 -0.83 6.80
C ILE A 142 -22.53 0.04 7.33
N GLY A 143 -22.59 0.44 8.60
CA GLY A 143 -21.57 1.26 9.24
C GLY A 143 -20.19 0.60 9.22
N LYS A 144 -20.14 -0.74 9.42
CA LYS A 144 -18.90 -1.50 9.29
C LYS A 144 -18.31 -1.42 7.88
N ILE A 145 -19.11 -1.71 6.85
CA ILE A 145 -18.66 -1.69 5.46
C ILE A 145 -18.21 -0.27 5.06
N TYR A 146 -18.97 0.74 5.46
CA TYR A 146 -18.65 2.15 5.22
C TYR A 146 -17.31 2.53 5.83
N SER A 147 -17.09 2.17 7.10
CA SER A 147 -15.85 2.48 7.82
C SER A 147 -14.64 1.77 7.22
N GLU A 148 -14.79 0.52 6.82
CA GLU A 148 -13.74 -0.21 6.11
C GLU A 148 -13.40 0.46 4.76
N ALA A 149 -14.40 0.93 4.02
CA ALA A 149 -14.18 1.63 2.75
C ALA A 149 -13.44 2.97 2.94
N LEU A 150 -13.73 3.71 4.01
CA LEU A 150 -12.97 4.91 4.37
C LEU A 150 -11.50 4.59 4.66
N VAL A 151 -11.22 3.55 5.45
CA VAL A 151 -9.82 3.13 5.76
C VAL A 151 -9.09 2.71 4.49
N VAL A 152 -9.72 1.96 3.60
CA VAL A 152 -9.12 1.55 2.31
C VAL A 152 -8.83 2.77 1.44
N ARG A 153 -9.77 3.71 1.33
CA ARG A 153 -9.56 4.95 0.58
C ARG A 153 -8.38 5.76 1.14
N ALA A 154 -8.29 5.84 2.46
CA ALA A 154 -7.18 6.50 3.14
C ALA A 154 -5.83 5.81 2.87
N LEU A 155 -5.77 4.47 3.00
CA LEU A 155 -4.57 3.68 2.70
C LEU A 155 -4.05 3.98 1.29
N VAL A 156 -4.95 3.95 0.31
CA VAL A 156 -4.57 4.12 -1.09
C VAL A 156 -4.10 5.54 -1.40
N HIS A 157 -4.79 6.58 -0.92
CA HIS A 157 -4.32 7.96 -1.11
C HIS A 157 -2.99 8.20 -0.39
N PHE A 158 -2.78 7.61 0.79
CA PHE A 158 -1.52 7.69 1.52
C PHE A 158 -0.36 7.02 0.75
N ASP A 159 -0.60 5.87 0.15
CA ASP A 159 0.42 5.21 -0.68
C ASP A 159 0.73 6.00 -1.94
N LEU A 160 -0.29 6.48 -2.64
CA LEU A 160 -0.12 7.31 -3.82
C LEU A 160 0.69 8.58 -3.54
N VAL A 161 0.38 9.29 -2.44
CA VAL A 161 1.12 10.51 -2.11
C VAL A 161 2.57 10.25 -1.72
N ARG A 162 2.89 9.10 -1.10
CA ARG A 162 4.28 8.71 -0.79
C ARG A 162 5.09 8.31 -2.03
N ILE A 163 4.42 7.88 -3.09
CA ILE A 163 5.06 7.45 -4.34
C ILE A 163 5.27 8.63 -5.30
N TYR A 164 4.31 9.54 -5.38
CA TYR A 164 4.27 10.60 -6.40
C TYR A 164 4.45 12.02 -5.84
N GLY A 165 4.38 12.21 -4.54
CA GLY A 165 4.58 13.50 -3.86
C GLY A 165 5.84 13.52 -3.02
N MET A 166 6.42 14.70 -2.83
CA MET A 166 7.53 14.88 -1.89
C MET A 166 7.14 14.47 -0.47
N PRO A 167 8.08 13.94 0.33
CA PRO A 167 7.81 13.68 1.74
C PRO A 167 7.27 14.94 2.43
N TYR A 168 6.20 14.80 3.22
CA TYR A 168 5.57 15.93 3.92
C TYR A 168 6.57 16.80 4.67
N THR A 169 7.58 16.17 5.28
CA THR A 169 8.62 16.84 6.08
C THR A 169 9.62 17.66 5.25
N ALA A 170 9.55 17.60 3.90
CA ALA A 170 10.46 18.35 3.05
C ALA A 170 10.09 19.84 2.99
N ASP A 171 8.79 20.13 2.91
CA ASP A 171 8.26 21.48 2.69
C ASP A 171 6.92 21.72 3.41
N ASN A 172 6.61 20.95 4.45
CA ASN A 172 5.34 20.93 5.16
C ASN A 172 4.14 20.62 4.26
N GLY A 173 4.37 19.82 3.21
CA GLY A 173 3.35 19.38 2.29
C GLY A 173 2.88 20.42 1.28
N ALA A 174 3.67 21.46 1.02
CA ALA A 174 3.32 22.52 0.08
C ALA A 174 3.39 22.08 -1.39
N SER A 175 4.25 21.10 -1.73
CA SER A 175 4.40 20.56 -3.08
C SER A 175 3.17 19.76 -3.53
N LEU A 176 3.11 19.51 -4.87
CA LEU A 176 2.03 18.70 -5.44
C LEU A 176 2.12 17.24 -4.97
N GLY A 177 0.99 16.75 -4.48
CA GLY A 177 0.74 15.35 -4.15
C GLY A 177 0.09 14.61 -5.30
N VAL A 178 -1.14 14.14 -5.07
CA VAL A 178 -1.95 13.38 -6.03
C VAL A 178 -3.39 13.88 -6.01
N PRO A 179 -4.21 13.62 -7.04
CA PRO A 179 -5.64 13.93 -7.00
C PRO A 179 -6.34 13.22 -5.84
N VAL A 180 -7.08 13.98 -5.03
CA VAL A 180 -7.94 13.45 -3.96
C VAL A 180 -9.32 13.16 -4.53
N ILE A 181 -9.63 11.88 -4.70
CA ILE A 181 -10.87 11.42 -5.33
C ILE A 181 -11.84 10.88 -4.26
N LEU A 182 -12.93 11.61 -4.02
CA LEU A 182 -13.90 11.32 -2.95
C LEU A 182 -15.25 10.79 -3.44
N LYS A 183 -15.46 10.76 -4.74
CA LYS A 183 -16.66 10.23 -5.41
C LYS A 183 -16.24 9.45 -6.66
N PRO A 184 -17.08 8.57 -7.20
CA PRO A 184 -16.86 8.06 -8.54
C PRO A 184 -16.75 9.22 -9.54
N LEU A 185 -15.75 9.16 -10.42
CA LEU A 185 -15.57 10.17 -11.46
C LEU A 185 -16.48 9.89 -12.65
N GLU A 186 -17.04 10.95 -13.19
CA GLU A 186 -17.73 10.95 -14.47
C GLU A 186 -16.73 11.14 -15.63
N ARG A 187 -17.16 10.85 -16.85
CA ARG A 187 -16.29 10.90 -18.04
C ARG A 187 -15.56 12.24 -18.24
N ASN A 188 -16.18 13.32 -17.80
CA ASN A 188 -15.64 14.68 -17.97
C ASN A 188 -15.02 15.26 -16.70
N ASP A 189 -14.94 14.47 -15.62
CA ASP A 189 -14.24 14.88 -14.40
C ASP A 189 -12.71 14.74 -14.65
N LEU A 190 -12.02 15.86 -14.69
CA LEU A 190 -10.59 15.96 -14.95
C LEU A 190 -9.87 16.57 -13.73
N PRO A 191 -9.68 15.81 -12.65
CA PRO A 191 -9.09 16.34 -11.43
C PRO A 191 -7.60 16.65 -11.61
N SER A 192 -7.16 17.78 -11.07
CA SER A 192 -5.74 18.12 -10.94
C SER A 192 -5.16 17.53 -9.65
N ARG A 193 -3.84 17.58 -9.52
CA ARG A 193 -3.15 17.17 -8.29
C ARG A 193 -3.47 18.14 -7.15
N ASN A 194 -3.78 17.60 -5.99
CA ASN A 194 -3.83 18.33 -4.73
C ASN A 194 -2.42 18.49 -4.15
N THR A 195 -2.23 19.40 -3.22
CA THR A 195 -0.99 19.47 -2.44
C THR A 195 -0.83 18.24 -1.54
N VAL A 196 0.39 17.91 -1.18
CA VAL A 196 0.67 16.83 -0.21
C VAL A 196 -0.11 17.07 1.09
N ALA A 197 -0.17 18.33 1.58
CA ALA A 197 -0.90 18.68 2.80
C ALA A 197 -2.41 18.40 2.71
N GLU A 198 -3.03 18.70 1.57
CA GLU A 198 -4.45 18.39 1.34
C GLU A 198 -4.71 16.88 1.31
N VAL A 199 -3.82 16.11 0.67
CA VAL A 199 -3.93 14.64 0.65
C VAL A 199 -3.84 14.09 2.08
N TYR A 200 -2.84 14.51 2.88
CA TYR A 200 -2.71 14.07 4.28
C TYR A 200 -3.92 14.47 5.13
N THR A 201 -4.47 15.66 4.92
CA THR A 201 -5.68 16.12 5.60
C THR A 201 -6.85 15.19 5.36
N GLN A 202 -7.07 14.79 4.09
CA GLN A 202 -8.14 13.87 3.74
C GLN A 202 -7.89 12.45 4.26
N VAL A 203 -6.65 11.96 4.17
CA VAL A 203 -6.27 10.64 4.71
C VAL A 203 -6.54 10.56 6.22
N ILE A 204 -6.12 11.57 6.98
CA ILE A 204 -6.35 11.63 8.43
C ILE A 204 -7.85 11.71 8.73
N ARG A 205 -8.60 12.49 7.96
CA ARG A 205 -10.05 12.59 8.11
C ARG A 205 -10.74 11.25 7.90
N ASP A 206 -10.47 10.55 6.79
CA ASP A 206 -11.09 9.26 6.50
C ASP A 206 -10.80 8.23 7.61
N LEU A 207 -9.55 8.17 8.10
CA LEU A 207 -9.17 7.29 9.21
C LEU A 207 -9.86 7.65 10.52
N THR A 208 -9.91 8.94 10.84
CA THR A 208 -10.53 9.44 12.08
C THR A 208 -12.05 9.20 12.05
N ASP A 209 -12.71 9.48 10.93
CA ASP A 209 -14.14 9.26 10.77
C ASP A 209 -14.47 7.76 10.89
N ALA A 210 -13.66 6.88 10.27
CA ALA A 210 -13.84 5.44 10.39
C ALA A 210 -13.67 4.92 11.82
N ILE A 211 -12.65 5.38 12.55
CA ILE A 211 -12.40 4.99 13.94
C ILE A 211 -13.51 5.52 14.86
N ASN A 212 -13.89 6.79 14.72
CA ASN A 212 -14.88 7.42 15.57
C ASN A 212 -16.31 6.94 15.28
N SER A 213 -16.57 6.30 14.16
CA SER A 213 -17.87 5.71 13.86
C SER A 213 -18.29 4.64 14.88
N GLY A 214 -17.30 3.95 15.47
CA GLY A 214 -17.53 2.86 16.42
C GLY A 214 -17.99 1.53 15.77
N TYR A 215 -18.06 1.46 14.42
CA TYR A 215 -18.53 0.26 13.71
C TYR A 215 -17.41 -0.72 13.32
N LEU A 216 -16.14 -0.30 13.37
CA LEU A 216 -15.03 -1.22 13.13
C LEU A 216 -14.94 -2.27 14.23
N ALA A 217 -14.65 -3.51 13.87
CA ALA A 217 -14.49 -4.58 14.84
C ALA A 217 -13.34 -4.29 15.81
N LYS A 218 -13.51 -4.62 17.10
CA LYS A 218 -12.47 -4.53 18.14
C LYS A 218 -11.74 -5.84 18.38
N ASP A 219 -12.32 -6.93 17.93
CA ASP A 219 -11.67 -8.24 17.98
C ASP A 219 -10.68 -8.40 16.83
N LYS A 220 -9.79 -9.41 16.93
CA LYS A 220 -8.92 -9.79 15.83
C LYS A 220 -9.75 -10.21 14.63
N THR A 221 -9.38 -9.75 13.46
CA THR A 221 -10.00 -10.12 12.18
C THR A 221 -8.94 -10.73 11.27
N GLN A 222 -9.34 -11.67 10.43
CA GLN A 222 -8.46 -12.26 9.43
C GLN A 222 -8.86 -11.72 8.05
N GLY A 223 -7.93 -11.02 7.39
CA GLY A 223 -8.12 -10.49 6.04
C GLY A 223 -9.05 -9.27 5.94
N TYR A 224 -9.54 -8.74 7.06
CA TYR A 224 -10.39 -7.55 7.09
C TYR A 224 -9.85 -6.50 8.06
N ILE A 225 -10.06 -5.23 7.70
CA ILE A 225 -9.72 -4.09 8.55
C ILE A 225 -10.58 -4.09 9.80
N ASN A 226 -9.93 -3.89 10.95
CA ASN A 226 -10.54 -3.66 12.25
C ASN A 226 -10.09 -2.29 12.81
N GLU A 227 -10.58 -1.91 13.99
CA GLU A 227 -10.23 -0.63 14.61
C GLU A 227 -8.72 -0.47 14.82
N TRP A 228 -8.04 -1.54 15.23
CA TRP A 228 -6.60 -1.53 15.52
C TRP A 228 -5.76 -1.39 14.26
N ALA A 229 -6.19 -1.99 13.15
CA ALA A 229 -5.57 -1.79 11.85
C ALA A 229 -5.73 -0.35 11.36
N ALA A 230 -6.92 0.24 11.50
CA ALA A 230 -7.15 1.65 11.16
C ALA A 230 -6.27 2.59 12.00
N LYS A 231 -6.19 2.35 13.32
CA LYS A 231 -5.30 3.09 14.24
C LYS A 231 -3.82 2.89 13.89
N ALA A 232 -3.39 1.67 13.54
CA ALA A 232 -2.00 1.39 13.14
C ALA A 232 -1.63 2.17 11.88
N LEU A 233 -2.51 2.19 10.88
CA LEU A 233 -2.31 3.02 9.69
C LEU A 233 -2.24 4.50 10.06
N LEU A 234 -3.10 4.97 10.97
CA LEU A 234 -3.09 6.36 11.43
C LEU A 234 -1.78 6.73 12.15
N THR A 235 -1.17 5.82 12.94
CA THR A 235 0.16 6.07 13.53
C THR A 235 1.22 6.23 12.45
N ARG A 236 1.21 5.39 11.41
CA ARG A 236 2.14 5.48 10.26
C ARG A 236 1.97 6.82 9.53
N VAL A 237 0.72 7.26 9.32
CA VAL A 237 0.41 8.55 8.68
C VAL A 237 0.92 9.72 9.51
N TYR A 238 0.62 9.76 10.80
CA TYR A 238 1.09 10.83 11.69
C TYR A 238 2.63 10.88 11.76
N LEU A 239 3.27 9.72 11.93
CA LEU A 239 4.73 9.64 11.98
C LEU A 239 5.37 10.14 10.68
N THR A 240 4.80 9.77 9.53
CA THR A 240 5.29 10.19 8.21
C THR A 240 5.07 11.68 7.98
N LYS A 241 3.99 12.24 8.51
CA LYS A 241 3.71 13.68 8.51
C LYS A 241 4.65 14.48 9.44
N GLY A 242 5.27 13.82 10.42
CA GLY A 242 6.05 14.47 11.47
C GLY A 242 5.21 14.91 12.69
N ASP A 243 3.96 14.49 12.77
CA ASP A 243 3.06 14.72 13.92
C ASP A 243 3.31 13.66 15.00
N ASN A 244 4.44 13.82 15.70
CA ASN A 244 4.93 12.82 16.62
C ASN A 244 4.06 12.69 17.88
N GLU A 245 3.39 13.75 18.33
CA GLU A 245 2.50 13.70 19.48
C GLU A 245 1.30 12.78 19.22
N ASN A 246 0.62 12.98 18.10
CA ASN A 246 -0.51 12.14 17.71
C ASN A 246 -0.07 10.72 17.34
N ALA A 247 1.09 10.55 16.68
CA ALA A 247 1.64 9.21 16.39
C ALA A 247 1.86 8.42 17.67
N LEU A 248 2.51 9.01 18.69
CA LEU A 248 2.76 8.39 19.98
C LEU A 248 1.46 8.05 20.70
N LYS A 249 0.53 9.00 20.79
CA LYS A 249 -0.76 8.82 21.46
C LYS A 249 -1.57 7.64 20.90
N VAL A 250 -1.69 7.55 19.57
CA VAL A 250 -2.47 6.48 18.94
C VAL A 250 -1.74 5.14 19.05
N ALA A 251 -0.39 5.12 18.95
CA ALA A 251 0.39 3.91 19.15
C ALA A 251 0.26 3.36 20.58
N GLU A 252 0.29 4.24 21.60
CA GLU A 252 0.08 3.85 23.00
C GLU A 252 -1.31 3.25 23.24
N ASP A 253 -2.34 3.77 22.60
CA ASP A 253 -3.69 3.20 22.67
C ASP A 253 -3.74 1.77 22.12
N ILE A 254 -3.12 1.51 20.95
CA ILE A 254 -3.04 0.16 20.37
C ILE A 254 -2.28 -0.78 21.31
N ILE A 255 -1.10 -0.37 21.78
CA ILE A 255 -0.23 -1.20 22.62
C ILE A 255 -0.91 -1.58 23.93
N THR A 256 -1.72 -0.68 24.48
CA THR A 256 -2.35 -0.87 25.80
C THR A 256 -3.67 -1.61 25.71
N ASN A 257 -4.50 -1.33 24.71
CA ASN A 257 -5.91 -1.69 24.68
C ASN A 257 -6.26 -2.76 23.63
N SER A 258 -5.36 -3.05 22.66
CA SER A 258 -5.65 -4.03 21.62
C SER A 258 -5.49 -5.48 22.13
N PRO A 259 -6.18 -6.45 21.51
CA PRO A 259 -6.00 -7.87 21.82
C PRO A 259 -4.72 -8.46 21.21
N TYR A 260 -3.90 -7.66 20.52
CA TYR A 260 -2.68 -8.10 19.85
C TYR A 260 -1.50 -8.10 20.82
N LYS A 261 -0.52 -8.97 20.55
CA LYS A 261 0.71 -9.12 21.35
C LYS A 261 1.88 -9.36 20.40
N LEU A 262 3.06 -8.86 20.77
CA LEU A 262 4.30 -9.22 20.07
C LEU A 262 4.53 -10.72 20.19
N TRP A 263 5.01 -11.33 19.12
CA TRP A 263 5.57 -12.68 19.17
C TRP A 263 6.77 -12.67 20.14
N THR A 264 6.96 -13.79 20.83
CA THR A 264 8.15 -13.96 21.66
C THR A 264 9.39 -14.22 20.79
N ASN A 265 10.58 -14.24 21.40
CA ASN A 265 11.80 -14.60 20.71
C ASN A 265 11.70 -16.01 20.10
N GLU A 266 11.20 -16.96 20.88
CA GLU A 266 11.05 -18.36 20.46
C GLU A 266 10.00 -18.57 19.36
N GLU A 267 8.97 -17.74 19.36
CA GLU A 267 7.88 -17.82 18.36
C GLU A 267 8.28 -17.19 17.03
N TYR A 268 9.18 -16.21 17.02
CA TYR A 268 9.38 -15.26 15.92
C TYR A 268 9.52 -15.90 14.54
N VAL A 269 10.37 -16.90 14.40
CA VAL A 269 10.64 -17.54 13.10
C VAL A 269 9.43 -18.32 12.61
N ALA A 270 8.82 -19.15 13.49
CA ALA A 270 7.67 -19.96 13.13
C ALA A 270 6.40 -19.12 12.90
N ALA A 271 6.30 -17.98 13.57
CA ALA A 271 5.13 -17.11 13.50
C ALA A 271 4.90 -16.46 12.12
N TRP A 272 5.90 -16.40 11.26
CA TRP A 272 5.75 -15.92 9.88
C TRP A 272 4.90 -16.84 9.00
N SER A 273 4.81 -18.14 9.34
CA SER A 273 3.90 -19.05 8.67
C SER A 273 2.46 -18.75 9.09
N LYS A 274 1.56 -18.51 8.12
CA LYS A 274 0.13 -18.25 8.40
C LYS A 274 -0.62 -19.42 9.04
N ILE A 275 -0.06 -20.62 8.98
CA ILE A 275 -0.62 -21.80 9.66
C ILE A 275 -0.13 -21.96 11.10
N SER A 276 0.80 -21.11 11.54
CA SER A 276 1.23 -21.06 12.94
C SER A 276 0.10 -20.58 13.84
N GLY A 277 -0.15 -21.25 14.95
CA GLY A 277 -1.17 -20.86 15.93
C GLY A 277 -0.94 -19.49 16.58
N VAL A 278 0.26 -18.92 16.43
CA VAL A 278 0.64 -17.61 16.98
C VAL A 278 0.70 -16.50 15.92
N HIS A 279 0.61 -16.82 14.64
CA HIS A 279 0.71 -15.84 13.54
C HIS A 279 -0.18 -14.60 13.77
N SER A 280 -1.46 -14.82 14.05
CA SER A 280 -2.44 -13.74 14.24
C SER A 280 -2.21 -12.89 15.50
N ASN A 281 -1.25 -13.26 16.38
CA ASN A 281 -1.00 -12.50 17.59
C ASN A 281 -0.44 -11.11 17.31
N GLU A 282 0.33 -10.96 16.24
CA GLU A 282 0.98 -9.69 15.89
C GLU A 282 0.41 -9.03 14.62
N MET A 283 -0.33 -9.78 13.78
CA MET A 283 -0.88 -9.27 12.51
C MET A 283 -2.16 -8.46 12.73
N LEU A 284 -2.05 -7.12 12.63
CA LEU A 284 -3.21 -6.23 12.74
C LEU A 284 -4.04 -6.22 11.46
N PHE A 285 -3.37 -6.26 10.30
CA PHE A 285 -4.01 -6.40 8.99
C PHE A 285 -3.09 -7.07 7.98
N GLU A 286 -3.65 -8.04 7.30
CA GLU A 286 -3.02 -8.74 6.18
C GLU A 286 -4.05 -9.04 5.10
N ILE A 287 -3.63 -9.12 3.86
CA ILE A 287 -4.48 -9.65 2.78
C ILE A 287 -4.44 -11.17 2.91
N ALA A 288 -5.59 -11.76 3.19
CA ALA A 288 -5.72 -13.21 3.28
C ALA A 288 -5.81 -13.83 1.89
N ILE A 289 -4.96 -14.80 1.61
CA ILE A 289 -4.99 -15.59 0.38
C ILE A 289 -5.30 -17.03 0.76
N THR A 290 -6.48 -17.51 0.38
CA THR A 290 -6.99 -18.82 0.84
C THR A 290 -6.63 -19.97 -0.10
N GLY A 291 -6.37 -19.68 -1.38
CA GLY A 291 -6.01 -20.70 -2.36
C GLY A 291 -6.12 -20.23 -3.80
N SER A 292 -6.21 -21.16 -4.73
CA SER A 292 -6.21 -20.90 -6.17
C SER A 292 -7.41 -20.10 -6.67
N THR A 293 -8.47 -19.99 -5.91
CA THR A 293 -9.63 -19.14 -6.23
C THR A 293 -9.37 -17.66 -5.97
N ASP A 294 -8.46 -17.35 -5.05
CA ASP A 294 -8.09 -15.97 -4.72
C ASP A 294 -6.89 -15.49 -5.52
N TRP A 295 -5.92 -16.38 -5.74
CA TRP A 295 -4.66 -16.03 -6.37
C TRP A 295 -4.17 -17.15 -7.28
N THR A 296 -4.17 -16.89 -8.56
CA THR A 296 -3.75 -17.88 -9.59
C THR A 296 -2.34 -17.66 -10.10
N ASP A 297 -1.77 -16.47 -9.85
CA ASP A 297 -0.51 -16.04 -10.43
C ASP A 297 0.69 -16.38 -9.56
N ARG A 298 1.85 -16.58 -10.19
CA ARG A 298 3.14 -16.79 -9.53
C ARG A 298 3.92 -15.48 -9.31
N GLU A 299 3.25 -14.34 -9.35
CA GLU A 299 3.86 -13.01 -9.23
C GLU A 299 3.71 -12.40 -7.82
N GLY A 300 3.24 -13.20 -6.85
CA GLY A 300 3.08 -12.77 -5.46
C GLY A 300 4.41 -12.63 -4.71
N ILE A 301 4.35 -11.95 -3.57
CA ILE A 301 5.53 -11.60 -2.77
C ILE A 301 6.39 -12.81 -2.40
N ALA A 302 5.78 -13.93 -2.00
CA ALA A 302 6.50 -15.14 -1.63
C ALA A 302 7.34 -15.69 -2.79
N TYR A 303 6.80 -15.67 -4.02
CA TYR A 303 7.54 -16.10 -5.21
C TYR A 303 8.72 -15.19 -5.54
N LEU A 304 8.63 -13.90 -5.24
CA LEU A 304 9.70 -12.95 -5.53
C LEU A 304 10.86 -13.05 -4.54
N TYR A 305 10.60 -13.44 -3.31
CA TYR A 305 11.61 -13.46 -2.23
C TYR A 305 12.20 -14.86 -1.99
N ASN A 306 11.51 -15.92 -2.39
CA ASN A 306 11.92 -17.30 -2.09
C ASN A 306 12.71 -17.93 -3.23
N GLU A 307 13.72 -18.78 -2.89
CA GLU A 307 14.50 -19.53 -3.85
C GLU A 307 13.65 -20.51 -4.69
N ASP A 308 12.64 -21.11 -4.08
CA ASP A 308 11.69 -22.02 -4.76
C ASP A 308 10.74 -21.29 -5.74
N GLY A 309 10.74 -19.95 -5.71
CA GLY A 309 10.04 -19.09 -6.65
C GLY A 309 10.97 -18.49 -7.70
N TYR A 310 10.96 -17.17 -7.81
CA TYR A 310 11.82 -16.45 -8.76
C TYR A 310 13.10 -15.92 -8.11
N ALA A 311 13.17 -15.85 -6.78
CA ALA A 311 14.28 -15.25 -6.05
C ALA A 311 14.70 -13.87 -6.65
N ASP A 312 13.72 -13.06 -7.01
CA ASP A 312 13.95 -11.79 -7.71
C ASP A 312 14.56 -10.73 -6.80
N VAL A 313 14.26 -10.82 -5.49
CA VAL A 313 14.72 -9.91 -4.45
C VAL A 313 15.50 -10.68 -3.38
N ILE A 314 16.69 -10.18 -3.06
CA ILE A 314 17.59 -10.77 -2.06
C ILE A 314 18.12 -9.71 -1.11
N ALA A 315 18.60 -10.15 0.06
CA ALA A 315 19.31 -9.27 1.00
C ALA A 315 20.68 -8.87 0.46
N THR A 316 21.13 -7.65 0.78
CA THR A 316 22.49 -7.21 0.48
C THR A 316 23.49 -7.77 1.50
N LYS A 317 24.76 -7.89 1.08
CA LYS A 317 25.84 -8.28 2.01
C LYS A 317 25.91 -7.35 3.21
N LYS A 318 25.81 -6.05 2.95
CA LYS A 318 25.89 -5.00 3.99
C LYS A 318 24.80 -5.16 5.06
N PHE A 319 23.59 -5.50 4.65
CA PHE A 319 22.50 -5.75 5.60
C PHE A 319 22.74 -7.02 6.43
N LEU A 320 23.19 -8.10 5.81
CA LEU A 320 23.47 -9.33 6.54
C LEU A 320 24.67 -9.17 7.50
N ASP A 321 25.70 -8.42 7.11
CA ASP A 321 26.80 -8.07 8.00
C ASP A 321 26.29 -7.29 9.23
N LEU A 322 25.40 -6.28 9.01
CA LEU A 322 24.77 -5.51 10.06
C LEU A 322 23.92 -6.38 11.01
N LEU A 323 23.17 -7.33 10.48
CA LEU A 323 22.34 -8.22 11.31
C LEU A 323 23.24 -9.21 12.10
N ASN A 324 24.31 -9.70 11.48
CA ASN A 324 25.27 -10.62 12.09
C ASN A 324 26.20 -9.97 13.14
N GLU A 325 26.15 -8.65 13.35
CA GLU A 325 26.79 -8.01 14.51
C GLU A 325 26.32 -8.64 15.82
N ASP A 326 25.09 -9.16 15.85
CA ASP A 326 24.58 -9.99 16.92
C ASP A 326 24.18 -11.39 16.40
N PRO A 327 25.08 -12.38 16.53
CA PRO A 327 24.79 -13.75 16.05
C PRO A 327 23.64 -14.46 16.77
N LYS A 328 23.10 -13.88 17.85
CA LYS A 328 21.96 -14.40 18.59
C LYS A 328 20.65 -13.68 18.25
N ASP A 329 20.69 -12.74 17.31
CA ASP A 329 19.47 -12.08 16.84
C ASP A 329 18.55 -13.09 16.15
N VAL A 330 17.35 -13.29 16.69
CA VAL A 330 16.41 -14.30 16.19
C VAL A 330 15.99 -14.03 14.75
N ARG A 331 16.10 -12.78 14.29
CA ARG A 331 15.76 -12.38 12.91
C ARG A 331 16.69 -12.99 11.86
N LEU A 332 17.89 -13.45 12.25
CA LEU A 332 18.74 -14.26 11.37
C LEU A 332 18.03 -15.54 10.90
N GLY A 333 17.13 -16.09 11.72
CA GLY A 333 16.37 -17.29 11.41
C GLY A 333 15.35 -17.15 10.29
N VAL A 334 15.02 -15.92 9.84
CA VAL A 334 14.16 -15.72 8.68
C VAL A 334 14.94 -15.50 7.38
N PHE A 335 16.23 -15.80 7.37
CA PHE A 335 17.05 -15.78 6.16
C PHE A 335 17.59 -17.16 5.85
N LEU A 336 17.47 -17.59 4.59
CA LEU A 336 17.87 -18.90 4.12
C LEU A 336 19.10 -18.80 3.21
N ALA A 337 20.00 -19.78 3.34
CA ALA A 337 21.10 -19.97 2.43
C ALA A 337 20.63 -20.64 1.12
N PRO A 338 21.32 -20.41 0.00
CA PRO A 338 21.06 -21.07 -1.26
C PRO A 338 21.12 -22.60 -1.15
N THR A 339 20.16 -23.28 -1.75
CA THR A 339 20.14 -24.75 -1.87
C THR A 339 20.55 -25.21 -3.24
N THR A 340 20.30 -24.42 -4.31
CA THR A 340 20.65 -24.77 -5.68
C THR A 340 22.11 -24.44 -5.99
N LYS A 341 22.74 -25.25 -6.85
CA LYS A 341 24.16 -25.07 -7.25
C LYS A 341 24.43 -23.71 -7.88
N ASP A 342 23.49 -23.18 -8.65
CA ASP A 342 23.67 -21.90 -9.34
C ASP A 342 23.68 -20.73 -8.34
N PHE A 343 22.80 -20.72 -7.36
CA PHE A 343 22.81 -19.70 -6.32
C PHE A 343 23.98 -19.88 -5.33
N GLN A 344 24.36 -21.12 -5.01
CA GLN A 344 25.55 -21.39 -4.19
C GLN A 344 26.83 -20.87 -4.86
N LYS A 345 26.91 -20.93 -6.19
CA LYS A 345 28.04 -20.36 -6.94
C LYS A 345 28.10 -18.82 -6.83
N LEU A 346 26.94 -18.16 -6.73
CA LEU A 346 26.83 -16.70 -6.64
C LEU A 346 27.02 -16.18 -5.22
N TYR A 347 26.43 -16.86 -4.25
CA TYR A 347 26.28 -16.34 -2.87
C TYR A 347 26.96 -17.22 -1.81
N GLY A 348 27.50 -18.38 -2.20
CA GLY A 348 28.13 -19.33 -1.26
C GLY A 348 27.10 -19.86 -0.25
N THR A 349 27.44 -19.77 1.03
CA THR A 349 26.58 -20.17 2.16
C THR A 349 25.88 -18.98 2.82
N ASN A 350 25.95 -17.78 2.21
CA ASN A 350 25.30 -16.60 2.79
C ASN A 350 23.78 -16.73 2.72
N THR A 351 23.11 -16.35 3.79
CA THR A 351 21.66 -16.47 3.95
C THR A 351 20.94 -15.31 3.27
N VAL A 352 20.91 -15.28 1.93
CA VAL A 352 20.45 -14.14 1.14
C VAL A 352 18.93 -14.08 0.92
N PHE A 353 18.23 -15.21 1.07
CA PHE A 353 16.81 -15.31 0.77
C PHE A 353 15.98 -15.04 2.01
N LEU A 354 15.11 -14.02 1.93
CA LEU A 354 14.19 -13.68 3.00
C LEU A 354 13.02 -14.65 3.05
N ASN A 355 12.78 -15.29 4.20
CA ASN A 355 11.74 -16.29 4.43
C ASN A 355 10.65 -15.80 5.41
N LYS A 356 10.30 -14.52 5.36
CA LYS A 356 9.09 -14.00 6.05
C LYS A 356 7.79 -14.47 5.40
N TYR A 357 7.89 -15.07 4.23
CA TYR A 357 6.78 -15.62 3.43
C TYR A 357 7.05 -17.09 3.14
N PRO A 358 7.05 -17.96 4.20
CA PRO A 358 7.51 -19.33 4.08
C PRO A 358 6.51 -20.20 3.32
N ALA A 359 7.04 -21.24 2.65
CA ALA A 359 6.22 -22.29 2.02
C ALA A 359 5.72 -23.35 3.03
N ASP A 360 6.19 -23.33 4.27
CA ASP A 360 5.97 -24.36 5.27
C ASP A 360 4.48 -24.67 5.50
N GLY A 361 4.10 -25.94 5.23
CA GLY A 361 2.74 -26.42 5.45
C GLY A 361 1.67 -25.87 4.50
N LEU A 362 2.06 -25.07 3.51
CA LEU A 362 1.15 -24.59 2.47
C LEU A 362 1.19 -25.52 1.27
N SER A 363 0.07 -25.64 0.57
CA SER A 363 -0.02 -26.41 -0.67
C SER A 363 0.77 -25.79 -1.83
N ASP A 364 0.98 -24.49 -1.80
CA ASP A 364 1.69 -23.72 -2.82
C ASP A 364 2.23 -22.41 -2.22
N LEU A 365 3.44 -22.03 -2.63
CA LEU A 365 4.10 -20.78 -2.23
C LEU A 365 3.28 -19.52 -2.58
N ARG A 366 2.41 -19.60 -3.59
CA ARG A 366 1.49 -18.51 -3.98
C ARG A 366 0.52 -18.08 -2.89
N TYR A 367 0.18 -18.97 -1.95
CA TYR A 367 -0.95 -18.77 -1.02
C TYR A 367 -0.54 -18.19 0.32
N ASN A 368 0.61 -17.51 0.40
CA ASN A 368 0.98 -16.74 1.57
C ASN A 368 0.09 -15.51 1.71
N ASN A 369 -0.28 -15.19 2.94
CA ASN A 369 -0.90 -13.91 3.24
C ASN A 369 0.10 -12.77 3.05
N VAL A 370 -0.41 -11.57 2.82
CA VAL A 370 0.40 -10.37 2.62
C VAL A 370 0.23 -9.44 3.83
N PRO A 371 1.22 -9.36 4.74
CA PRO A 371 1.14 -8.52 5.93
C PRO A 371 1.30 -7.04 5.57
N LEU A 372 0.34 -6.18 5.96
CA LEU A 372 0.40 -4.74 5.73
C LEU A 372 0.67 -3.95 7.01
N LEU A 373 0.12 -4.40 8.12
CA LEU A 373 0.18 -3.71 9.41
C LEU A 373 0.46 -4.71 10.52
N ARG A 374 1.54 -4.52 11.22
CA ARG A 374 2.03 -5.41 12.26
C ARG A 374 2.34 -4.66 13.56
N LEU A 375 2.11 -5.28 14.71
CA LEU A 375 2.28 -4.64 16.02
C LEU A 375 3.73 -4.17 16.27
N SER A 376 4.75 -4.86 15.76
CA SER A 376 6.14 -4.42 15.85
C SER A 376 6.35 -3.03 15.23
N GLU A 377 5.71 -2.74 14.09
CA GLU A 377 5.77 -1.40 13.51
C GLU A 377 5.16 -0.36 14.46
N VAL A 378 4.05 -0.68 15.13
CA VAL A 378 3.41 0.24 16.10
C VAL A 378 4.34 0.56 17.27
N TYR A 379 5.06 -0.44 17.80
CA TYR A 379 6.07 -0.23 18.83
C TYR A 379 7.22 0.67 18.34
N LEU A 380 7.69 0.44 17.13
CA LEU A 380 8.75 1.25 16.52
C LEU A 380 8.26 2.67 16.17
N ASN A 381 7.00 2.83 15.76
CA ASN A 381 6.38 4.14 15.56
C ASN A 381 6.31 4.92 16.89
N ALA A 382 5.92 4.25 17.97
CA ALA A 382 5.89 4.84 19.30
C ALA A 382 7.29 5.26 19.79
N ALA A 383 8.29 4.38 19.59
CA ALA A 383 9.67 4.65 19.98
C ALA A 383 10.27 5.83 19.20
N GLU A 384 10.04 5.88 17.87
CA GLU A 384 10.54 6.97 17.04
C GLU A 384 9.87 8.30 17.38
N ALA A 385 8.55 8.29 17.51
CA ALA A 385 7.79 9.48 17.89
C ALA A 385 8.26 10.03 19.26
N ALA A 386 8.43 9.15 20.25
CA ALA A 386 8.92 9.53 21.57
C ALA A 386 10.36 10.10 21.53
N ALA A 387 11.25 9.49 20.73
CA ALA A 387 12.62 9.98 20.55
C ALA A 387 12.63 11.36 19.86
N LYS A 388 11.79 11.59 18.84
CA LYS A 388 11.67 12.88 18.14
C LYS A 388 11.11 14.00 19.01
N LEU A 389 10.26 13.68 19.98
CA LEU A 389 9.73 14.67 20.94
C LEU A 389 10.81 15.14 21.92
N GLY A 390 11.88 14.40 22.12
CA GLY A 390 13.05 14.79 22.91
C GLY A 390 12.86 14.76 24.43
N ASN A 391 11.65 14.86 24.93
CA ASN A 391 11.30 14.85 26.36
C ASN A 391 10.57 13.58 26.82
N GLN A 392 10.56 12.52 25.99
CA GLN A 392 9.84 11.27 26.22
C GLN A 392 10.79 10.05 26.20
N ASN A 393 12.05 10.21 26.67
CA ASN A 393 13.04 9.14 26.58
C ASN A 393 12.60 7.84 27.25
N ASP A 394 11.93 7.89 28.39
CA ASP A 394 11.43 6.69 29.08
C ASP A 394 10.45 5.89 28.22
N LYS A 395 9.61 6.58 27.44
CA LYS A 395 8.73 5.94 26.47
C LYS A 395 9.49 5.40 25.26
N ALA A 396 10.45 6.16 24.74
CA ALA A 396 11.31 5.71 23.65
C ALA A 396 12.06 4.42 24.04
N VAL A 397 12.65 4.40 25.24
CA VAL A 397 13.28 3.20 25.81
C VAL A 397 12.28 2.06 25.97
N LYS A 398 11.12 2.29 26.58
CA LYS A 398 10.10 1.28 26.81
C LYS A 398 9.70 0.55 25.53
N TYR A 399 9.41 1.29 24.47
CA TYR A 399 8.90 0.72 23.22
C TYR A 399 9.99 0.10 22.36
N LEU A 400 11.17 0.72 22.31
CA LEU A 400 12.31 0.15 21.58
C LEU A 400 12.83 -1.12 22.25
N ASP A 401 12.94 -1.12 23.59
CA ASP A 401 13.45 -2.25 24.37
C ASP A 401 12.62 -3.53 24.18
N ALA A 402 11.30 -3.37 23.98
CA ALA A 402 10.43 -4.50 23.69
C ALA A 402 10.82 -5.24 22.39
N ILE A 403 11.20 -4.50 21.36
CA ILE A 403 11.65 -5.07 20.06
C ILE A 403 13.08 -5.62 20.19
N VAL A 404 13.98 -4.87 20.84
CA VAL A 404 15.38 -5.26 21.04
C VAL A 404 15.48 -6.57 21.85
N LYS A 405 14.72 -6.67 22.95
CA LYS A 405 14.68 -7.90 23.78
C LYS A 405 14.01 -9.07 23.08
N ARG A 406 12.99 -8.80 22.26
CA ARG A 406 12.39 -9.84 21.44
C ARG A 406 13.41 -10.37 20.43
N ALA A 407 14.22 -9.50 19.81
CA ALA A 407 15.27 -9.92 18.87
C ALA A 407 16.37 -10.75 19.55
N ASN A 408 16.85 -10.31 20.70
CA ASN A 408 17.77 -11.05 21.55
C ASN A 408 17.52 -10.72 23.04
N PRO A 409 17.05 -11.66 23.86
CA PRO A 409 16.71 -11.41 25.27
C PRO A 409 17.88 -10.89 26.13
N ALA A 410 19.13 -11.10 25.68
CA ALA A 410 20.30 -10.57 26.38
C ALA A 410 20.56 -9.08 26.10
N ASN A 411 19.94 -8.50 25.09
CA ASN A 411 20.12 -7.11 24.70
C ASN A 411 19.09 -6.20 25.35
N THR A 412 19.50 -4.96 25.61
CA THR A 412 18.61 -3.94 26.17
C THR A 412 19.09 -2.53 25.81
N VAL A 413 18.15 -1.59 25.73
CA VAL A 413 18.41 -0.16 25.66
C VAL A 413 18.06 0.57 26.97
N GLN A 414 17.80 -0.18 28.04
CA GLN A 414 17.56 0.40 29.37
C GLN A 414 18.79 1.20 29.84
N GLY A 415 18.53 2.35 30.44
CA GLY A 415 19.61 3.22 30.95
C GLY A 415 20.32 4.05 29.88
N THR A 416 19.86 4.02 28.61
CA THR A 416 20.42 4.81 27.51
C THR A 416 19.51 5.96 27.10
N ILE A 417 20.06 6.95 26.39
CA ILE A 417 19.27 7.93 25.64
C ILE A 417 19.00 7.31 24.26
N VAL A 418 17.74 7.09 23.95
CA VAL A 418 17.31 6.55 22.65
C VAL A 418 17.27 7.67 21.62
N THR A 419 18.17 7.62 20.66
CA THR A 419 18.18 8.54 19.51
C THR A 419 17.25 8.04 18.40
N VAL A 420 16.85 8.96 17.51
CA VAL A 420 16.07 8.62 16.31
C VAL A 420 16.84 7.60 15.45
N ASP A 421 18.15 7.80 15.24
CA ASP A 421 19.00 6.90 14.45
C ASP A 421 19.01 5.48 15.04
N ARG A 422 19.04 5.36 16.38
CA ARG A 422 18.98 4.05 17.03
C ARG A 422 17.63 3.34 16.77
N VAL A 423 16.54 4.09 16.76
CA VAL A 423 15.21 3.52 16.41
C VAL A 423 15.15 3.14 14.93
N LEU A 424 15.64 4.01 14.04
CA LEU A 424 15.66 3.73 12.59
C LEU A 424 16.52 2.52 12.25
N LEU A 425 17.63 2.32 12.95
CA LEU A 425 18.45 1.11 12.83
C LEU A 425 17.66 -0.15 13.21
N GLU A 426 16.90 -0.09 14.30
CA GLU A 426 16.05 -1.23 14.71
C GLU A 426 14.90 -1.47 13.71
N ARG A 427 14.31 -0.40 13.16
CA ARG A 427 13.29 -0.50 12.11
C ARG A 427 13.84 -1.22 10.87
N ARG A 428 15.06 -0.91 10.43
CA ARG A 428 15.71 -1.59 9.30
C ARG A 428 15.81 -3.10 9.53
N LYS A 429 16.29 -3.50 10.72
CA LYS A 429 16.45 -4.91 11.10
C LYS A 429 15.07 -5.62 11.21
N GLU A 430 14.09 -4.95 11.79
CA GLU A 430 12.79 -5.53 12.09
C GLU A 430 11.88 -5.62 10.87
N LEU A 431 11.81 -4.55 10.07
CA LEU A 431 10.84 -4.40 8.98
C LEU A 431 11.42 -4.71 7.59
N ILE A 432 12.57 -5.37 7.54
CA ILE A 432 13.20 -5.83 6.28
C ILE A 432 12.21 -6.69 5.48
N GLY A 433 12.07 -6.41 4.18
CA GLY A 433 11.19 -7.14 3.30
C GLY A 433 9.70 -6.80 3.44
N GLU A 434 9.36 -5.76 4.22
CA GLU A 434 7.98 -5.30 4.43
C GLU A 434 7.71 -3.93 3.76
N GLY A 435 8.60 -3.45 2.89
CA GLY A 435 8.41 -2.27 2.07
C GLY A 435 8.60 -0.92 2.78
N HIS A 436 9.32 -0.88 3.91
CA HIS A 436 9.41 0.32 4.75
C HIS A 436 10.64 1.18 4.52
N ARG A 437 11.83 0.57 4.33
CA ARG A 437 13.12 1.25 4.44
C ARG A 437 13.26 2.49 3.57
N PHE A 438 12.87 2.41 2.31
CA PHE A 438 12.97 3.56 1.40
C PHE A 438 12.13 4.75 1.88
N PHE A 439 10.87 4.50 2.27
CA PHE A 439 9.99 5.56 2.76
C PHE A 439 10.46 6.15 4.09
N ASP A 440 11.02 5.31 4.98
CA ASP A 440 11.60 5.77 6.25
C ASP A 440 12.80 6.70 6.00
N ALA A 441 13.68 6.34 5.06
CA ALA A 441 14.82 7.18 4.69
C ALA A 441 14.36 8.53 4.10
N MET A 442 13.40 8.52 3.18
CA MET A 442 12.94 9.75 2.52
C MET A 442 12.26 10.72 3.49
N ARG A 443 11.38 10.23 4.38
CA ARG A 443 10.70 11.09 5.36
C ARG A 443 11.62 11.66 6.43
N ASN A 444 12.72 10.96 6.75
CA ASN A 444 13.73 11.39 7.72
C ASN A 444 14.92 12.11 7.08
N ASN A 445 14.90 12.32 5.75
CA ASN A 445 15.99 12.91 4.97
C ASN A 445 17.33 12.21 5.17
N GLU A 446 17.29 10.87 5.30
CA GLU A 446 18.50 10.07 5.34
C GLU A 446 19.09 9.94 3.93
N THR A 447 20.42 9.81 3.86
CA THR A 447 21.11 9.42 2.63
C THR A 447 21.16 7.89 2.54
N ILE A 448 20.53 7.33 1.52
CA ILE A 448 20.68 5.92 1.18
C ILE A 448 22.05 5.74 0.51
N VAL A 449 22.88 4.86 1.05
CA VAL A 449 24.19 4.51 0.48
C VAL A 449 24.24 3.00 0.23
N ARG A 450 24.05 2.62 -1.03
CA ARG A 450 24.08 1.22 -1.44
C ARG A 450 25.51 0.69 -1.41
N TYR A 451 26.41 1.35 -2.12
CA TYR A 451 27.86 1.13 -2.03
C TYR A 451 28.61 2.34 -2.60
N THR A 452 29.86 2.51 -2.19
CA THR A 452 30.71 3.63 -2.62
C THR A 452 31.80 3.21 -3.58
N SER A 453 32.29 1.98 -3.42
CA SER A 453 33.37 1.41 -4.22
C SER A 453 33.05 -0.01 -4.65
N LYS A 454 33.91 -0.59 -5.49
CA LYS A 454 33.76 -1.98 -5.91
C LYS A 454 34.03 -2.97 -4.76
N GLU A 455 34.84 -2.57 -3.80
CA GLU A 455 35.20 -3.38 -2.64
C GLU A 455 34.01 -3.55 -1.68
N ASP A 456 33.20 -2.51 -1.51
CA ASP A 456 32.02 -2.53 -0.63
C ASP A 456 30.69 -2.86 -1.36
N GLN A 457 30.75 -3.10 -2.68
CA GLN A 457 29.60 -3.50 -3.49
C GLN A 457 29.01 -4.85 -3.04
N GLY A 458 29.83 -5.75 -2.51
CA GLY A 458 29.40 -7.11 -2.17
C GLY A 458 28.91 -7.86 -3.43
N TRP A 459 27.73 -8.45 -3.36
CA TRP A 459 27.08 -9.09 -4.51
C TRP A 459 26.03 -8.22 -5.21
N GLN A 460 25.98 -6.91 -4.89
CA GLN A 460 25.08 -5.99 -5.59
C GLN A 460 25.48 -5.84 -7.05
N GLN A 461 24.47 -5.68 -7.93
CA GLN A 461 24.71 -5.37 -9.32
C GLN A 461 25.41 -4.01 -9.46
N ALA A 462 26.17 -3.84 -10.55
CA ALA A 462 26.76 -2.55 -10.88
C ALA A 462 25.64 -1.53 -11.20
N LEU A 463 25.59 -0.48 -10.41
CA LEU A 463 24.64 0.62 -10.57
C LEU A 463 25.32 1.84 -11.18
N LYS A 464 24.55 2.68 -11.87
CA LYS A 464 25.00 4.03 -12.26
C LYS A 464 25.33 4.83 -10.99
N GLU A 465 26.33 5.71 -11.10
CA GLU A 465 26.83 6.47 -9.96
C GLU A 465 25.72 7.25 -9.23
N GLU A 466 24.84 7.91 -9.99
CA GLU A 466 23.74 8.73 -9.49
C GLU A 466 22.76 7.98 -8.55
N VAL A 467 22.67 6.66 -8.69
CA VAL A 467 21.77 5.82 -7.88
C VAL A 467 22.47 4.97 -6.83
N ARG A 468 23.80 5.13 -6.65
CA ARG A 468 24.54 4.46 -5.60
C ARG A 468 24.37 5.14 -4.25
N SER A 469 24.29 6.48 -4.26
CA SER A 469 24.09 7.29 -3.06
C SER A 469 23.18 8.46 -3.38
N PHE A 470 22.09 8.62 -2.63
CA PHE A 470 21.09 9.67 -2.84
C PHE A 470 20.25 9.90 -1.58
N ASN A 471 19.64 11.07 -1.51
CA ASN A 471 18.62 11.42 -0.52
C ASN A 471 17.31 11.81 -1.21
N ARG A 472 16.35 12.36 -0.46
CA ARG A 472 15.03 12.74 -0.97
C ARG A 472 15.04 13.83 -2.06
N ASP A 473 16.15 14.55 -2.25
CA ASP A 473 16.26 15.61 -3.25
C ASP A 473 16.57 15.06 -4.66
N PHE A 474 16.93 13.78 -4.74
CA PHE A 474 17.12 13.11 -6.03
C PHE A 474 15.77 12.87 -6.70
N TYR A 475 15.56 13.45 -7.90
CA TYR A 475 14.26 13.45 -8.58
C TYR A 475 13.64 12.05 -8.75
N LYS A 476 14.46 11.00 -8.96
CA LYS A 476 13.97 9.62 -9.11
C LYS A 476 13.48 8.98 -7.82
N THR A 477 13.51 9.69 -6.70
CA THR A 477 12.85 9.21 -5.48
C THR A 477 11.34 9.23 -5.60
N LEU A 478 10.79 10.03 -6.51
CA LEU A 478 9.39 10.00 -6.90
C LEU A 478 9.24 9.25 -8.23
N LEU A 479 8.07 8.64 -8.45
CA LEU A 479 7.72 8.17 -9.78
C LEU A 479 7.21 9.34 -10.65
N PRO A 480 7.38 9.26 -11.97
CA PRO A 480 6.69 10.15 -12.89
C PRO A 480 5.18 9.88 -12.88
N ILE A 481 4.39 10.92 -13.07
CA ILE A 481 2.98 10.73 -13.43
C ILE A 481 2.96 10.02 -14.79
N PRO A 482 2.20 8.93 -14.94
CA PRO A 482 2.17 8.17 -16.19
C PRO A 482 1.77 9.04 -17.38
N GLN A 483 2.45 8.90 -18.53
CA GLN A 483 2.19 9.71 -19.72
C GLN A 483 0.74 9.58 -20.20
N ASN A 484 0.18 8.39 -20.14
CA ASN A 484 -1.22 8.17 -20.51
C ASN A 484 -2.22 8.92 -19.62
N GLU A 485 -1.89 9.20 -18.37
CA GLU A 485 -2.71 10.04 -17.48
C GLU A 485 -2.61 11.52 -17.91
N ILE A 486 -1.39 11.99 -18.18
CA ILE A 486 -1.16 13.36 -18.68
C ILE A 486 -1.91 13.59 -20.00
N ASP A 487 -1.87 12.63 -20.93
CA ASP A 487 -2.52 12.72 -22.23
C ASP A 487 -4.06 12.69 -22.11
N ALA A 488 -4.58 11.91 -21.18
CA ALA A 488 -6.02 11.78 -20.96
C ALA A 488 -6.62 12.94 -20.13
N ASN A 489 -5.81 13.62 -19.32
CA ASN A 489 -6.24 14.65 -18.38
C ASN A 489 -5.47 15.97 -18.57
N PRO A 490 -5.97 16.88 -19.42
CA PRO A 490 -5.33 18.17 -19.67
C PRO A 490 -5.08 19.02 -18.43
N ALA A 491 -5.83 18.84 -17.34
CA ALA A 491 -5.63 19.54 -16.08
C ALA A 491 -4.30 19.16 -15.39
N MET A 492 -3.69 18.04 -15.78
CA MET A 492 -2.42 17.55 -15.24
C MET A 492 -1.22 17.83 -16.17
N LYS A 493 -1.43 18.44 -17.33
CA LYS A 493 -0.40 18.64 -18.37
C LYS A 493 0.89 19.26 -17.84
N ASP A 494 0.77 20.28 -16.98
CA ASP A 494 1.90 21.00 -16.42
C ASP A 494 2.24 20.57 -14.98
N GLN A 495 1.76 19.39 -14.56
CA GLN A 495 1.88 18.89 -13.19
C GLN A 495 2.77 17.64 -13.10
N GLN A 496 3.64 17.39 -14.06
CA GLN A 496 4.61 16.31 -13.99
C GLN A 496 5.62 16.54 -12.84
N ASN A 497 6.13 15.48 -12.26
CA ASN A 497 7.21 15.56 -11.28
C ASN A 497 8.49 16.09 -11.98
N ILE A 498 9.22 16.93 -11.25
CA ILE A 498 10.46 17.55 -11.76
C ILE A 498 11.46 16.47 -12.17
N GLY A 499 12.08 16.65 -13.35
CA GLY A 499 13.08 15.73 -13.89
C GLY A 499 12.53 14.70 -14.90
N TYR A 500 11.21 14.70 -15.15
CA TYR A 500 10.56 13.83 -16.12
C TYR A 500 9.90 14.60 -17.26
#